data_92376f9fbf511f9fc06c726777119eaf
#
_entry.id   92376f9fbf511f9fc06c726777119eaf
#
_cell.length_a   1.000
_cell.length_b   1.000
_cell.length_c   1.000
_cell.angle_alpha   90.00
_cell.angle_beta   90.00
_cell.angle_gamma   90.00
#
_symmetry.space_group_name_H-M   'P 1'
#
loop_
_entity.id
_entity.type
_entity.pdbx_description
1 polymer ?
#
loop_
_entity_poly.entity_id
_entity_poly.type
_entity_poly.pdbx_seq_one_letter_code
_entity_poly.pdbx_strand_id
1 'polypeptide(L)'
;FWSREKSEGGIERPLLIVMEEAHRYLSDAVEPAARVMAQRIVKEGRKYGIGAVIVSQRPSEVDETILSQCGTFFAMRLSNPTDRSRVQGTLPDNLAGLMDMLPVLRTGEAIITGEAAHLPMRCRVTLPDKEHQPDGQDPEVSEEWARARIAEDYGRVGASWRAQSPRFAKLRPERQPVDDGTAEEGHNAS
;
A
#
# COMPACT_ATOMS: atom_id res chain seq x y z
N PHE A 1 -8.56 -9.96 15.73
CA PHE A 1 -9.73 -9.11 15.54
C PHE A 1 -9.61 -7.91 16.45
N TRP A 2 -9.62 -6.72 15.86
CA TRP A 2 -9.65 -5.46 16.58
C TRP A 2 -11.00 -5.35 17.29
N SER A 3 -11.02 -5.45 18.61
CA SER A 3 -12.23 -5.26 19.41
C SER A 3 -12.11 -3.93 20.13
N ARG A 4 -13.11 -3.09 19.95
CA ARG A 4 -13.24 -1.81 20.64
C ARG A 4 -13.15 -1.95 22.17
N GLU A 5 -13.52 -3.10 22.70
CA GLU A 5 -13.51 -3.42 24.14
C GLU A 5 -12.12 -3.79 24.68
N LYS A 6 -11.15 -4.08 23.80
CA LYS A 6 -9.81 -4.52 24.17
C LYS A 6 -8.73 -3.45 24.13
N SER A 7 -9.07 -2.21 23.76
CA SER A 7 -8.13 -1.10 23.88
C SER A 7 -8.03 -0.69 25.34
N GLU A 8 -6.88 -0.93 25.95
CA GLU A 8 -6.58 -0.43 27.30
C GLU A 8 -6.83 1.08 27.35
N GLY A 9 -7.71 1.51 28.27
CA GLY A 9 -8.05 2.91 28.46
C GLY A 9 -9.13 3.50 27.55
N GLY A 10 -9.84 2.69 26.74
CA GLY A 10 -10.95 3.19 25.89
C GLY A 10 -10.53 4.08 24.73
N ILE A 11 -9.23 4.13 24.39
CA ILE A 11 -8.70 4.89 23.27
C ILE A 11 -8.98 4.10 21.98
N GLU A 12 -9.83 4.66 21.11
CA GLU A 12 -10.04 4.14 19.77
C GLU A 12 -8.75 4.34 18.94
N ARG A 13 -8.18 3.25 18.45
CA ARG A 13 -7.06 3.30 17.51
C ARG A 13 -7.59 3.02 16.11
N PRO A 14 -7.81 4.04 15.28
CA PRO A 14 -8.24 3.83 13.92
C PRO A 14 -7.16 3.08 13.14
N LEU A 15 -7.57 2.16 12.27
CA LEU A 15 -6.70 1.41 11.37
C LEU A 15 -7.11 1.72 9.94
N LEU A 16 -6.14 2.14 9.12
CA LEU A 16 -6.31 2.26 7.68
C LEU A 16 -5.56 1.14 6.98
N ILE A 17 -6.29 0.34 6.22
CA ILE A 17 -5.72 -0.76 5.43
C ILE A 17 -5.63 -0.31 3.98
N VAL A 18 -4.41 -0.24 3.43
CA VAL A 18 -4.17 0.06 2.02
C VAL A 18 -3.93 -1.24 1.28
N MET A 19 -4.76 -1.51 0.29
CA MET A 19 -4.71 -2.71 -0.56
C MET A 19 -4.28 -2.31 -1.96
N GLU A 20 -2.97 -2.37 -2.23
CA GLU A 20 -2.38 -2.06 -3.53
C GLU A 20 -2.49 -3.25 -4.49
N GLU A 21 -2.56 -2.96 -5.79
CA GLU A 21 -2.74 -3.95 -6.86
C GLU A 21 -3.89 -4.94 -6.56
N ALA A 22 -4.98 -4.39 -6.03
CA ALA A 22 -6.11 -5.13 -5.47
C ALA A 22 -6.71 -6.16 -6.43
N HIS A 23 -6.67 -5.89 -7.75
CA HIS A 23 -7.13 -6.82 -8.78
C HIS A 23 -6.43 -8.18 -8.74
N ARG A 24 -5.21 -8.26 -8.17
CA ARG A 24 -4.42 -9.50 -8.12
C ARG A 24 -4.97 -10.53 -7.12
N TYR A 25 -5.67 -10.08 -6.08
CA TYR A 25 -6.13 -10.95 -4.99
C TYR A 25 -7.57 -10.69 -4.53
N LEU A 26 -8.22 -9.66 -5.07
CA LEU A 26 -9.64 -9.36 -4.80
C LEU A 26 -10.52 -9.61 -6.03
N SER A 27 -10.09 -10.41 -6.99
CA SER A 27 -10.86 -10.79 -8.15
C SER A 27 -11.68 -12.07 -7.90
N ASP A 28 -12.70 -12.29 -8.71
CA ASP A 28 -13.50 -13.51 -8.66
C ASP A 28 -12.72 -14.77 -9.10
N ALA A 29 -11.61 -14.57 -9.80
CA ALA A 29 -10.75 -15.67 -10.31
C ALA A 29 -9.78 -16.24 -9.27
N VAL A 30 -9.62 -15.56 -8.09
CA VAL A 30 -8.63 -15.95 -7.08
C VAL A 30 -9.31 -16.57 -5.87
N GLU A 31 -8.56 -17.35 -5.07
CA GLU A 31 -9.05 -17.97 -3.84
C GLU A 31 -9.82 -16.99 -2.95
N PRO A 32 -11.00 -17.39 -2.44
CA PRO A 32 -11.97 -16.45 -1.85
C PRO A 32 -11.54 -15.83 -0.50
N ALA A 33 -10.52 -16.39 0.18
CA ALA A 33 -10.20 -15.98 1.55
C ALA A 33 -9.87 -14.48 1.71
N ALA A 34 -9.00 -13.94 0.86
CA ALA A 34 -8.62 -12.52 0.89
C ALA A 34 -9.81 -11.64 0.49
N ARG A 35 -10.54 -12.02 -0.57
CA ARG A 35 -11.71 -11.32 -1.06
C ARG A 35 -12.83 -11.26 0.00
N VAL A 36 -13.17 -12.38 0.62
CA VAL A 36 -14.20 -12.44 1.67
C VAL A 36 -13.82 -11.56 2.85
N MET A 37 -12.55 -11.57 3.25
CA MET A 37 -12.08 -10.69 4.33
C MET A 37 -12.16 -9.22 3.93
N ALA A 38 -11.75 -8.85 2.72
CA ALA A 38 -11.85 -7.49 2.21
C ALA A 38 -13.32 -7.01 2.12
N GLN A 39 -14.21 -7.85 1.60
CA GLN A 39 -15.65 -7.57 1.59
C GLN A 39 -16.20 -7.28 3.00
N ARG A 40 -15.75 -8.06 3.98
CA ARG A 40 -16.15 -7.83 5.39
C ARG A 40 -15.59 -6.52 5.94
N ILE A 41 -14.33 -6.20 5.61
CA ILE A 41 -13.69 -4.94 6.03
C ILE A 41 -14.45 -3.74 5.45
N VAL A 42 -14.77 -3.72 4.16
CA VAL A 42 -15.45 -2.58 3.54
C VAL A 42 -16.89 -2.45 4.00
N LYS A 43 -17.60 -3.55 4.31
CA LYS A 43 -18.98 -3.53 4.79
C LYS A 43 -19.10 -3.17 6.28
N GLU A 44 -18.19 -3.66 7.11
CA GLU A 44 -18.35 -3.64 8.56
C GLU A 44 -17.26 -2.86 9.30
N GLY A 45 -16.12 -2.59 8.63
CA GLY A 45 -14.92 -2.03 9.25
C GLY A 45 -15.17 -0.72 9.98
N ARG A 46 -16.03 0.13 9.43
CA ARG A 46 -16.40 1.41 10.05
C ARG A 46 -16.87 1.27 11.51
N LYS A 47 -17.56 0.18 11.84
CA LYS A 47 -18.04 -0.08 13.22
C LYS A 47 -16.88 -0.30 14.21
N TYR A 48 -15.72 -0.66 13.68
CA TYR A 48 -14.52 -1.00 14.46
C TYR A 48 -13.40 0.02 14.27
N GLY A 49 -13.68 1.17 13.63
CA GLY A 49 -12.66 2.18 13.33
C GLY A 49 -11.68 1.75 12.25
N ILE A 50 -12.07 0.80 11.38
CA ILE A 50 -11.24 0.31 10.28
C ILE A 50 -11.70 0.96 8.99
N GLY A 51 -10.78 1.68 8.33
CA GLY A 51 -10.93 2.18 6.96
C GLY A 51 -10.15 1.32 5.97
N ALA A 52 -10.57 1.36 4.70
CA ALA A 52 -9.87 0.68 3.62
C ALA A 52 -9.62 1.62 2.45
N VAL A 53 -8.45 1.52 1.83
CA VAL A 53 -8.09 2.14 0.55
C VAL A 53 -7.80 1.02 -0.44
N ILE A 54 -8.57 0.98 -1.53
CA ILE A 54 -8.41 0.00 -2.60
C ILE A 54 -7.69 0.69 -3.75
N VAL A 55 -6.51 0.22 -4.10
CA VAL A 55 -5.72 0.75 -5.22
C VAL A 55 -5.62 -0.31 -6.32
N SER A 56 -6.02 0.04 -7.53
CA SER A 56 -5.99 -0.89 -8.65
C SER A 56 -5.82 -0.16 -9.98
N GLN A 57 -5.02 -0.73 -10.86
CA GLN A 57 -4.92 -0.31 -12.26
C GLN A 57 -5.97 -0.97 -13.15
N ARG A 58 -6.65 -2.01 -12.65
CA ARG A 58 -7.67 -2.79 -13.35
C ARG A 58 -8.93 -2.95 -12.51
N PRO A 59 -9.72 -1.90 -12.38
CA PRO A 59 -10.93 -1.94 -11.56
C PRO A 59 -11.97 -2.96 -12.09
N SER A 60 -11.95 -3.31 -13.36
CA SER A 60 -12.84 -4.34 -13.91
C SER A 60 -12.57 -5.74 -13.36
N GLU A 61 -11.36 -6.00 -12.87
CA GLU A 61 -10.96 -7.27 -12.28
C GLU A 61 -11.18 -7.32 -10.75
N VAL A 62 -11.53 -6.20 -10.12
CA VAL A 62 -11.85 -6.15 -8.68
C VAL A 62 -13.32 -6.54 -8.46
N ASP A 63 -13.56 -7.30 -7.38
CA ASP A 63 -14.90 -7.72 -6.96
C ASP A 63 -15.86 -6.52 -6.89
N GLU A 64 -17.03 -6.67 -7.50
CA GLU A 64 -18.04 -5.60 -7.60
C GLU A 64 -18.59 -5.18 -6.24
N THR A 65 -18.74 -6.13 -5.34
CA THR A 65 -19.22 -5.83 -3.98
C THR A 65 -18.26 -4.92 -3.24
N ILE A 66 -16.95 -5.09 -3.44
CA ILE A 66 -15.92 -4.25 -2.82
C ILE A 66 -15.99 -2.85 -3.41
N LEU A 67 -16.02 -2.72 -4.74
CA LEU A 67 -16.09 -1.41 -5.40
C LEU A 67 -17.35 -0.64 -5.03
N SER A 68 -18.51 -1.30 -5.02
CA SER A 68 -19.78 -0.65 -4.69
C SER A 68 -19.89 -0.14 -3.24
N GLN A 69 -19.03 -0.63 -2.35
CA GLN A 69 -18.95 -0.16 -0.96
C GLN A 69 -17.95 0.97 -0.75
N CYS A 70 -17.20 1.36 -1.79
CA CYS A 70 -16.31 2.50 -1.71
C CYS A 70 -17.13 3.80 -1.72
N GLY A 71 -17.06 4.57 -0.63
CA GLY A 71 -17.77 5.85 -0.51
C GLY A 71 -17.14 6.99 -1.29
N THR A 72 -15.87 6.85 -1.68
CA THR A 72 -15.11 7.88 -2.41
C THR A 72 -14.22 7.24 -3.46
N PHE A 73 -14.17 7.85 -4.64
CA PHE A 73 -13.33 7.43 -5.76
C PHE A 73 -12.36 8.53 -6.15
N PHE A 74 -11.11 8.13 -6.34
CA PHE A 74 -10.05 8.90 -6.98
C PHE A 74 -9.73 8.23 -8.31
N ALA A 75 -10.45 8.60 -9.36
CA ALA A 75 -10.27 8.02 -10.68
C ALA A 75 -9.20 8.79 -11.45
N MET A 76 -8.04 8.17 -11.63
CA MET A 76 -6.96 8.67 -12.49
C MET A 76 -7.19 8.23 -13.94
N ARG A 77 -6.21 8.46 -14.83
CA ARG A 77 -6.35 8.10 -16.24
C ARG A 77 -6.62 6.61 -16.43
N LEU A 78 -7.76 6.30 -17.06
CA LEU A 78 -8.15 4.95 -17.45
C LEU A 78 -8.43 4.93 -18.96
N SER A 79 -7.60 4.21 -19.72
CA SER A 79 -7.72 4.09 -21.17
C SER A 79 -8.60 2.92 -21.61
N ASN A 80 -8.64 1.83 -20.80
CA ASN A 80 -9.39 0.63 -21.12
C ASN A 80 -10.91 0.88 -20.95
N PRO A 81 -11.75 0.61 -21.98
CA PRO A 81 -13.20 0.80 -21.90
C PRO A 81 -13.87 -0.05 -20.83
N THR A 82 -13.44 -1.29 -20.62
CA THR A 82 -14.00 -2.20 -19.62
C THR A 82 -13.78 -1.68 -18.21
N ASP A 83 -12.58 -1.18 -17.92
CA ASP A 83 -12.25 -0.59 -16.62
C ASP A 83 -13.06 0.68 -16.36
N ARG A 84 -13.24 1.54 -17.39
CA ARG A 84 -14.07 2.72 -17.27
C ARG A 84 -15.54 2.37 -16.99
N SER A 85 -16.09 1.42 -17.74
CA SER A 85 -17.48 0.97 -17.53
C SER A 85 -17.70 0.42 -16.13
N ARG A 86 -16.72 -0.30 -15.58
CA ARG A 86 -16.79 -0.81 -14.20
C ARG A 86 -16.86 0.34 -13.19
N VAL A 87 -15.98 1.33 -13.30
CA VAL A 87 -16.00 2.51 -12.41
C VAL A 87 -17.29 3.31 -12.61
N GLN A 88 -17.71 3.53 -13.84
CA GLN A 88 -18.95 4.25 -14.16
C GLN A 88 -20.18 3.58 -13.55
N GLY A 89 -20.26 2.24 -13.61
CA GLY A 89 -21.38 1.48 -13.05
C GLY A 89 -21.48 1.52 -11.52
N THR A 90 -20.43 1.95 -10.82
CA THR A 90 -20.47 2.14 -9.36
C THR A 90 -20.85 3.55 -8.92
N LEU A 91 -20.98 4.47 -9.87
CA LEU A 91 -21.27 5.88 -9.62
C LEU A 91 -22.69 6.23 -10.05
N PRO A 92 -23.26 7.29 -9.49
CA PRO A 92 -24.55 7.80 -9.95
C PRO A 92 -24.56 8.19 -11.44
N ASP A 93 -25.66 7.92 -12.14
CA ASP A 93 -25.79 8.14 -13.61
C ASP A 93 -25.49 9.57 -14.07
N ASN A 94 -25.75 10.56 -13.23
CA ASN A 94 -25.47 11.97 -13.53
C ASN A 94 -23.99 12.31 -13.66
N LEU A 95 -23.08 11.38 -13.33
CA LEU A 95 -21.63 11.55 -13.43
C LEU A 95 -21.02 10.93 -14.69
N ALA A 96 -21.80 10.30 -15.55
CA ALA A 96 -21.32 9.61 -16.74
C ALA A 96 -20.45 10.52 -17.64
N GLY A 97 -20.89 11.75 -17.91
CA GLY A 97 -20.12 12.68 -18.74
C GLY A 97 -18.77 13.10 -18.13
N LEU A 98 -18.64 13.08 -16.81
CA LEU A 98 -17.37 13.36 -16.16
C LEU A 98 -16.40 12.17 -16.31
N MET A 99 -16.92 10.95 -16.31
CA MET A 99 -16.13 9.73 -16.49
C MET A 99 -15.60 9.59 -17.93
N ASP A 100 -16.24 10.19 -18.93
CA ASP A 100 -15.76 10.24 -20.31
C ASP A 100 -14.43 10.98 -20.45
N MET A 101 -14.06 11.80 -19.47
CA MET A 101 -12.77 12.50 -19.43
C MET A 101 -11.61 11.61 -18.93
N LEU A 102 -11.87 10.44 -18.35
CA LEU A 102 -10.80 9.59 -17.78
C LEU A 102 -9.67 9.24 -18.77
N PRO A 103 -9.93 8.95 -20.07
CA PRO A 103 -8.85 8.62 -21.00
C PRO A 103 -7.90 9.78 -21.31
N VAL A 104 -8.39 11.03 -21.19
CA VAL A 104 -7.64 12.24 -21.57
C VAL A 104 -7.01 12.96 -20.39
N LEU A 105 -7.15 12.43 -19.18
CA LEU A 105 -6.48 12.97 -18.00
C LEU A 105 -4.97 12.89 -18.17
N ARG A 106 -4.28 13.94 -17.71
CA ARG A 106 -2.82 13.99 -17.69
C ARG A 106 -2.27 13.26 -16.45
N THR A 107 -0.98 12.99 -16.46
CA THR A 107 -0.29 12.46 -15.27
C THR A 107 -0.48 13.39 -14.09
N GLY A 108 -0.85 12.82 -12.95
CA GLY A 108 -1.15 13.56 -11.71
C GLY A 108 -2.55 14.20 -11.68
N GLU A 109 -3.37 14.04 -12.74
CA GLU A 109 -4.77 14.47 -12.69
C GLU A 109 -5.68 13.33 -12.27
N ALA A 110 -6.71 13.67 -11.53
CA ALA A 110 -7.72 12.75 -11.06
C ALA A 110 -9.11 13.39 -11.08
N ILE A 111 -10.12 12.55 -11.17
CA ILE A 111 -11.52 12.91 -10.87
C ILE A 111 -11.82 12.35 -9.49
N ILE A 112 -12.23 13.24 -8.58
CA ILE A 112 -12.64 12.86 -7.22
C ILE A 112 -14.16 12.95 -7.16
N THR A 113 -14.78 11.89 -6.65
CA THR A 113 -16.23 11.82 -6.46
C THR A 113 -16.58 10.95 -5.27
N GLY A 114 -17.75 11.17 -4.68
CA GLY A 114 -18.26 10.44 -3.53
C GLY A 114 -18.31 11.27 -2.26
N GLU A 115 -18.39 10.61 -1.12
CA GLU A 115 -18.67 11.24 0.18
C GLU A 115 -17.62 12.29 0.62
N ALA A 116 -16.35 12.11 0.22
CA ALA A 116 -15.28 13.07 0.56
C ALA A 116 -15.27 14.32 -0.31
N ALA A 117 -16.04 14.35 -1.38
CA ALA A 117 -16.12 15.50 -2.29
C ALA A 117 -17.57 16.02 -2.32
N HIS A 118 -17.81 17.26 -1.88
CA HIS A 118 -19.14 17.87 -1.95
C HIS A 118 -19.71 17.92 -3.37
N LEU A 119 -18.82 18.08 -4.36
CA LEU A 119 -19.15 18.01 -5.78
C LEU A 119 -18.05 17.21 -6.48
N PRO A 120 -18.41 16.38 -7.47
CA PRO A 120 -17.43 15.73 -8.32
C PRO A 120 -16.54 16.77 -8.99
N MET A 121 -15.22 16.58 -8.90
CA MET A 121 -14.29 17.56 -9.43
C MET A 121 -13.08 16.90 -10.09
N ARG A 122 -12.57 17.53 -11.14
CA ARG A 122 -11.25 17.25 -11.67
C ARG A 122 -10.23 18.04 -10.88
N CYS A 123 -9.21 17.38 -10.40
CA CYS A 123 -8.11 18.00 -9.67
C CYS A 123 -6.76 17.54 -10.21
N ARG A 124 -5.73 18.26 -9.85
CA ARG A 124 -4.33 17.87 -10.06
C ARG A 124 -3.70 17.63 -8.69
N VAL A 125 -3.16 16.44 -8.51
CA VAL A 125 -2.42 16.09 -7.29
C VAL A 125 -1.09 16.85 -7.28
N THR A 126 -0.81 17.56 -6.21
CA THR A 126 0.48 18.24 -6.04
C THR A 126 1.57 17.20 -5.83
N LEU A 127 2.64 17.31 -6.61
CA LEU A 127 3.79 16.44 -6.44
C LEU A 127 4.48 16.79 -5.11
N PRO A 128 4.75 15.84 -4.22
CA PRO A 128 5.49 16.09 -2.99
C PRO A 128 6.93 16.54 -3.29
N ASP A 129 7.57 17.16 -2.32
CA ASP A 129 8.97 17.56 -2.42
C ASP A 129 9.86 16.34 -2.69
N LYS A 130 11.02 16.58 -3.32
CA LYS A 130 11.89 15.49 -3.80
C LYS A 130 12.28 14.50 -2.69
N GLU A 131 12.48 14.98 -1.48
CA GLU A 131 12.82 14.15 -0.31
C GLU A 131 11.70 13.21 0.15
N HIS A 132 10.44 13.52 -0.25
CA HIS A 132 9.24 12.73 0.08
C HIS A 132 8.70 11.94 -1.11
N GLN A 133 9.38 12.02 -2.26
CA GLN A 133 9.00 11.20 -3.43
C GLN A 133 9.52 9.79 -3.24
N PRO A 134 8.71 8.75 -3.58
CA PRO A 134 9.22 7.40 -3.61
C PRO A 134 10.37 7.32 -4.61
N ASP A 135 11.43 6.64 -4.24
CA ASP A 135 12.51 6.30 -5.17
C ASP A 135 11.98 5.25 -6.16
N GLY A 136 11.50 5.76 -7.28
CA GLY A 136 10.92 4.96 -8.36
C GLY A 136 11.91 4.66 -9.47
N GLN A 137 13.20 4.86 -9.24
CA GLN A 137 14.21 4.47 -10.23
C GLN A 137 14.28 2.94 -10.23
N ASP A 138 14.01 2.36 -11.39
CA ASP A 138 14.37 0.96 -11.62
C ASP A 138 15.84 0.82 -11.30
N PRO A 139 16.25 -0.20 -10.50
CA PRO A 139 17.67 -0.43 -10.23
C PRO A 139 18.41 -0.48 -11.56
N GLU A 140 19.50 0.26 -11.68
CA GLU A 140 20.36 0.18 -12.88
C GLU A 140 21.06 -1.18 -12.89
N VAL A 141 20.30 -2.20 -13.27
CA VAL A 141 20.66 -3.63 -13.22
C VAL A 141 22.02 -3.87 -13.88
N SER A 142 22.31 -3.13 -14.96
CA SER A 142 23.60 -3.22 -15.66
C SER A 142 24.76 -2.70 -14.82
N GLU A 143 24.59 -1.61 -14.06
CA GLU A 143 25.63 -1.09 -13.17
C GLU A 143 25.79 -1.93 -11.91
N GLU A 144 24.68 -2.40 -11.34
CA GLU A 144 24.74 -3.28 -10.17
C GLU A 144 25.36 -4.64 -10.49
N TRP A 145 25.13 -5.16 -11.69
CA TRP A 145 25.79 -6.39 -12.14
C TRP A 145 27.27 -6.20 -12.45
N ALA A 146 27.69 -5.01 -12.87
CA ALA A 146 29.09 -4.68 -13.11
C ALA A 146 29.87 -4.42 -11.81
N ARG A 147 29.19 -4.05 -10.72
CA ARG A 147 29.82 -3.93 -9.41
C ARG A 147 30.24 -5.30 -8.92
N ALA A 148 31.54 -5.46 -8.66
CA ALA A 148 32.03 -6.66 -8.02
C ALA A 148 31.25 -6.90 -6.73
N ARG A 149 30.49 -7.99 -6.68
CA ARG A 149 29.76 -8.37 -5.47
C ARG A 149 30.77 -8.56 -4.36
N ILE A 150 30.74 -7.68 -3.37
CA ILE A 150 31.34 -7.94 -2.07
C ILE A 150 30.67 -9.23 -1.62
N ALA A 151 31.48 -10.24 -1.25
CA ALA A 151 30.96 -11.53 -0.84
C ALA A 151 29.99 -11.34 0.31
N GLU A 152 28.69 -11.34 0.00
CA GLU A 152 27.64 -11.27 1.01
C GLU A 152 27.67 -12.58 1.80
N ASP A 153 27.69 -12.46 3.10
CA ASP A 153 27.55 -13.62 3.99
C ASP A 153 26.11 -14.14 3.94
N TYR A 154 25.83 -14.97 2.94
CA TYR A 154 24.54 -15.62 2.78
C TYR A 154 24.15 -16.47 4.01
N GLY A 155 25.11 -16.94 4.78
CA GLY A 155 24.87 -17.63 6.04
C GLY A 155 24.18 -16.71 7.06
N ARG A 156 24.65 -15.47 7.16
CA ARG A 156 24.09 -14.44 8.02
C ARG A 156 22.70 -14.01 7.57
N VAL A 157 22.48 -13.85 6.26
CA VAL A 157 21.16 -13.52 5.69
C VAL A 157 20.16 -14.66 5.96
N GLY A 158 20.58 -15.91 5.70
CA GLY A 158 19.75 -17.09 5.97
C GLY A 158 19.43 -17.28 7.47
N ALA A 159 20.38 -16.96 8.35
CA ALA A 159 20.15 -17.00 9.80
C ALA A 159 19.17 -15.92 10.26
N SER A 160 19.32 -14.70 9.73
CA SER A 160 18.39 -13.58 9.99
C SER A 160 16.98 -13.91 9.52
N TRP A 161 16.84 -14.49 8.34
CA TRP A 161 15.55 -14.87 7.77
C TRP A 161 14.86 -15.98 8.58
N ARG A 162 15.62 -16.98 9.01
CA ARG A 162 15.12 -18.04 9.89
C ARG A 162 14.72 -17.52 11.27
N ALA A 163 15.44 -16.55 11.83
CA ALA A 163 15.14 -15.93 13.10
C ALA A 163 13.82 -15.14 13.11
N GLN A 164 13.31 -14.73 11.97
CA GLN A 164 12.00 -14.09 11.84
C GLN A 164 10.83 -15.10 11.95
N SER A 165 11.08 -16.38 11.73
CA SER A 165 10.06 -17.42 11.87
C SER A 165 9.89 -17.81 13.34
N PRO A 166 8.63 -17.89 13.87
CA PRO A 166 8.38 -18.33 15.24
C PRO A 166 8.97 -19.71 15.56
N ARG A 167 9.12 -20.56 14.54
CA ARG A 167 9.70 -21.92 14.63
C ARG A 167 11.19 -21.89 14.99
N PHE A 168 11.89 -20.82 14.62
CA PHE A 168 13.33 -20.68 14.78
C PHE A 168 13.73 -19.54 15.72
N ALA A 169 12.74 -18.88 16.36
CA ALA A 169 13.01 -17.80 17.31
C ALA A 169 13.90 -18.21 18.49
N LYS A 170 13.91 -19.52 18.83
CA LYS A 170 14.79 -20.10 19.85
C LYS A 170 16.25 -20.25 19.44
N LEU A 171 16.55 -20.07 18.15
CA LEU A 171 17.91 -20.16 17.59
C LEU A 171 18.54 -18.79 17.37
N ARG A 172 18.03 -17.74 17.99
CA ARG A 172 18.66 -16.42 17.92
C ARG A 172 20.05 -16.50 18.51
N PRO A 173 21.13 -16.30 17.73
CA PRO A 173 22.45 -16.13 18.32
C PRO A 173 22.41 -14.90 19.22
N GLU A 174 22.90 -15.02 20.45
CA GLU A 174 23.09 -13.88 21.35
C GLU A 174 23.87 -12.79 20.58
N ARG A 175 23.36 -11.56 20.60
CA ARG A 175 24.08 -10.42 20.06
C ARG A 175 25.37 -10.30 20.85
N GLN A 176 26.50 -10.63 20.24
CA GLN A 176 27.78 -10.20 20.79
C GLN A 176 27.76 -8.68 20.87
N PRO A 177 28.13 -8.08 22.02
CA PRO A 177 28.25 -6.64 22.13
C PRO A 177 29.25 -6.18 21.07
N VAL A 178 28.85 -5.18 20.29
CA VAL A 178 29.77 -4.49 19.38
C VAL A 178 30.80 -3.83 20.26
N ASP A 179 32.04 -4.28 20.17
CA ASP A 179 33.18 -3.67 20.82
C ASP A 179 33.39 -2.30 20.17
N ASP A 180 32.85 -1.26 20.81
CA ASP A 180 33.10 0.13 20.48
C ASP A 180 34.54 0.45 20.89
N GLY A 181 35.47 0.09 20.01
CA GLY A 181 36.89 0.45 20.13
C GLY A 181 37.09 1.97 20.11
N THR A 182 36.68 2.66 21.15
CA THR A 182 37.17 3.98 21.48
C THR A 182 38.57 3.84 22.04
N ALA A 183 39.55 3.80 21.14
CA ALA A 183 40.93 3.99 21.48
C ALA A 183 41.10 5.41 22.06
N GLU A 184 41.34 5.50 23.35
CA GLU A 184 41.88 6.69 23.99
C GLU A 184 43.29 6.95 23.45
N GLU A 185 43.40 7.89 22.52
CA GLU A 185 44.72 8.48 22.24
C GLU A 185 45.14 9.35 23.43
N GLY A 186 45.95 8.74 24.27
CA GLY A 186 46.65 9.44 25.35
C GLY A 186 47.61 10.48 24.78
N HIS A 187 47.26 11.72 25.02
CA HIS A 187 48.11 12.88 24.86
C HIS A 187 49.17 12.84 25.92
N ASN A 188 50.41 12.56 25.59
CA ASN A 188 51.52 12.76 26.51
C ASN A 188 52.48 13.82 25.94
N ALA A 189 52.47 14.99 26.56
CA ALA A 189 53.39 16.09 26.35
C ALA A 189 54.72 15.79 27.01
N SER A 190 55.82 16.03 26.30
CA SER A 190 57.11 16.50 26.83
C SER A 190 57.95 17.09 25.70
#